data_3965bca2d81cd624e76fb0d8644941b7
#
_entry.id   3965bca2d81cd624e76fb0d8644941b7
#
_cell.length_a   1.000
_cell.length_b   1.000
_cell.length_c   1.000
_cell.angle_alpha   90.00
_cell.angle_beta   90.00
_cell.angle_gamma   90.00
#
_symmetry.space_group_name_H-M   'P 1'
#
loop_
_entity.id
_entity.type
_entity.pdbx_description
1 polymer ?
#
loop_
_entity_poly.entity_id
_entity_poly.type
_entity_poly.pdbx_seq_one_letter_code
_entity_poly.pdbx_strand_id
1 'polypeptide(L)'
;MNEQQFKKLLINMVSMGDYACKDELLSLLKIINVKYEKTAGFAYSGVWNQRKEYVYIEIIPDRLVQLKSHAEYIKSICYEIYPVNDDYTLADIFFKPGTLSDYEEVSQEVLFDNIHRQIVDEIRGAKYVIWIAMAWFTDPQLFEELLKKKKQGVTIEIVIDDNDKNRNAGFSLESEFPTHWVTIQSLYKNIMHDKFCIIDFRTVVHGTFNWTKAANYNKETISIDNNRTTAESFADEFIRLKKSAIL
;
A
#
# COMPACT_ATOMS: atom_id res chain seq x y z
N MET A 1 -5.84 -16.35 -12.38
CA MET A 1 -5.50 -15.90 -11.00
C MET A 1 -4.00 -15.63 -10.95
N ASN A 2 -3.55 -14.49 -10.41
CA ASN A 2 -2.12 -14.21 -10.25
C ASN A 2 -1.57 -14.81 -8.94
N GLU A 3 -0.24 -14.76 -8.77
CA GLU A 3 0.48 -15.34 -7.62
C GLU A 3 0.03 -14.76 -6.27
N GLN A 4 -0.23 -13.45 -6.21
CA GLN A 4 -0.71 -12.79 -5.00
C GLN A 4 -2.16 -13.20 -4.65
N GLN A 5 -3.03 -13.28 -5.65
CA GLN A 5 -4.40 -13.76 -5.45
C GLN A 5 -4.42 -15.22 -4.98
N PHE A 6 -3.54 -16.05 -5.52
CA PHE A 6 -3.40 -17.44 -5.09
C PHE A 6 -2.93 -17.54 -3.64
N LYS A 7 -1.88 -16.79 -3.26
CA LYS A 7 -1.40 -16.70 -1.87
C LYS A 7 -2.52 -16.26 -0.92
N LYS A 8 -3.26 -15.20 -1.29
CA LYS A 8 -4.36 -14.68 -0.47
C LYS A 8 -5.47 -15.75 -0.29
N LEU A 9 -5.82 -16.45 -1.36
CA LEU A 9 -6.82 -17.50 -1.30
C LEU A 9 -6.35 -18.68 -0.45
N LEU A 10 -5.09 -19.11 -0.59
CA LEU A 10 -4.48 -20.13 0.26
C LEU A 10 -4.55 -19.77 1.75
N ILE A 11 -4.17 -18.54 2.11
CA ILE A 11 -4.26 -18.04 3.49
C ILE A 11 -5.72 -18.07 3.99
N ASN A 12 -6.67 -17.62 3.18
CA ASN A 12 -8.09 -17.62 3.54
C ASN A 12 -8.61 -19.05 3.77
N MET A 13 -8.29 -20.00 2.89
CA MET A 13 -8.71 -21.40 3.04
C MET A 13 -8.15 -22.02 4.32
N VAL A 14 -6.86 -21.80 4.61
CA VAL A 14 -6.26 -22.26 5.86
C VAL A 14 -6.92 -21.58 7.08
N SER A 15 -7.26 -20.31 7.00
CA SER A 15 -7.90 -19.58 8.10
C SER A 15 -9.30 -20.11 8.42
N MET A 16 -10.02 -20.55 7.40
CA MET A 16 -11.38 -21.13 7.52
C MET A 16 -11.37 -22.64 7.85
N GLY A 17 -10.28 -23.32 7.54
CA GLY A 17 -10.14 -24.77 7.76
C GLY A 17 -9.97 -25.14 9.23
N ASP A 18 -10.26 -26.39 9.55
CA ASP A 18 -9.95 -26.98 10.86
C ASP A 18 -8.64 -27.77 10.75
N TYR A 19 -7.53 -27.13 11.15
CA TYR A 19 -6.19 -27.70 11.13
C TYR A 19 -5.49 -27.46 12.46
N ALA A 20 -4.97 -28.54 13.07
CA ALA A 20 -4.41 -28.49 14.42
C ALA A 20 -3.27 -27.46 14.61
N CYS A 21 -2.45 -27.25 13.54
CA CYS A 21 -1.33 -26.29 13.56
C CYS A 21 -1.64 -25.00 12.77
N LYS A 22 -2.90 -24.56 12.77
CA LYS A 22 -3.40 -23.47 11.96
C LYS A 22 -2.65 -22.14 12.19
N ASP A 23 -2.46 -21.73 13.44
CA ASP A 23 -1.82 -20.45 13.76
C ASP A 23 -0.35 -20.42 13.33
N GLU A 24 0.35 -21.54 13.53
CA GLU A 24 1.73 -21.72 13.07
C GLU A 24 1.79 -21.62 11.55
N LEU A 25 0.93 -22.38 10.85
CA LEU A 25 0.89 -22.37 9.39
C LEU A 25 0.53 -20.99 8.83
N LEU A 26 -0.45 -20.29 9.41
CA LEU A 26 -0.81 -18.94 9.00
C LEU A 26 0.35 -17.97 9.14
N SER A 27 1.16 -18.11 10.21
CA SER A 27 2.35 -17.28 10.40
C SER A 27 3.40 -17.51 9.31
N LEU A 28 3.58 -18.76 8.88
CA LEU A 28 4.49 -19.12 7.79
C LEU A 28 3.96 -18.63 6.43
N LEU A 29 2.68 -18.83 6.15
CA LEU A 29 2.06 -18.42 4.88
C LEU A 29 2.09 -16.90 4.66
N LYS A 30 2.15 -16.09 5.70
CA LYS A 30 2.33 -14.63 5.57
C LYS A 30 3.64 -14.26 4.89
N ILE A 31 4.71 -15.02 5.13
CA ILE A 31 6.07 -14.72 4.66
C ILE A 31 6.53 -15.53 3.45
N ILE A 32 5.66 -16.36 2.84
CA ILE A 32 5.99 -17.07 1.59
C ILE A 32 5.91 -16.17 0.38
N ASN A 33 6.64 -16.55 -0.68
CA ASN A 33 6.39 -16.13 -2.05
C ASN A 33 5.78 -17.29 -2.83
N VAL A 34 4.83 -16.99 -3.72
CA VAL A 34 4.28 -17.96 -4.66
C VAL A 34 4.76 -17.58 -6.05
N LYS A 35 5.22 -18.54 -6.83
CA LYS A 35 5.60 -18.35 -8.24
C LYS A 35 5.01 -19.46 -9.10
N TYR A 36 4.57 -19.10 -10.27
CA TYR A 36 4.15 -20.01 -11.31
C TYR A 36 5.27 -20.23 -12.34
N GLU A 37 5.63 -21.47 -12.60
CA GLU A 37 6.53 -21.81 -13.70
C GLU A 37 5.80 -22.69 -14.73
N LYS A 38 5.83 -22.24 -15.98
CA LYS A 38 5.20 -22.90 -17.12
C LYS A 38 6.25 -23.66 -17.91
N THR A 39 5.98 -24.93 -18.22
CA THR A 39 6.88 -25.68 -19.10
C THR A 39 6.66 -25.28 -20.56
N ALA A 40 7.75 -25.21 -21.32
CA ALA A 40 7.70 -24.95 -22.76
C ALA A 40 7.20 -26.14 -23.61
N GLY A 41 6.96 -27.29 -23.00
CA GLY A 41 6.58 -28.54 -23.69
C GLY A 41 5.13 -28.95 -23.42
N PHE A 42 4.54 -29.70 -24.36
CA PHE A 42 3.24 -30.31 -24.18
C PHE A 42 3.35 -31.42 -23.11
N ALA A 43 2.46 -31.42 -22.14
CA ALA A 43 2.36 -32.50 -21.18
C ALA A 43 1.55 -33.64 -21.78
N TYR A 44 2.08 -34.84 -21.73
CA TYR A 44 1.33 -36.07 -21.93
C TYR A 44 0.50 -36.34 -20.65
N SER A 45 -0.60 -35.64 -20.52
CA SER A 45 -1.65 -36.00 -19.56
C SER A 45 -2.91 -36.11 -20.39
N GLY A 46 -3.46 -37.28 -20.58
CA GLY A 46 -4.63 -37.70 -21.33
C GLY A 46 -5.68 -36.71 -21.87
N VAL A 47 -5.45 -35.40 -21.72
CA VAL A 47 -6.19 -34.29 -22.31
C VAL A 47 -5.27 -33.62 -23.31
N TRP A 48 -5.61 -33.70 -24.57
CA TRP A 48 -4.89 -33.07 -25.66
C TRP A 48 -4.84 -31.56 -25.47
N ASN A 49 -3.62 -30.97 -25.53
CA ASN A 49 -3.30 -29.54 -25.56
C ASN A 49 -3.13 -28.80 -24.22
N GLN A 50 -3.08 -29.40 -23.06
CA GLN A 50 -2.74 -28.67 -21.83
C GLN A 50 -1.24 -28.69 -21.52
N ARG A 51 -0.69 -27.53 -21.18
CA ARG A 51 0.70 -27.37 -20.71
C ARG A 51 0.76 -27.59 -19.20
N LYS A 52 1.90 -28.07 -18.70
CA LYS A 52 2.11 -28.19 -17.25
C LYS A 52 2.48 -26.86 -16.65
N GLU A 53 1.84 -26.53 -15.53
CA GLU A 53 2.22 -25.44 -14.67
C GLU A 53 2.61 -25.98 -13.30
N TYR A 54 3.67 -25.43 -12.73
CA TYR A 54 4.16 -25.77 -11.40
C TYR A 54 4.00 -24.58 -10.49
N VAL A 55 3.58 -24.82 -9.25
CA VAL A 55 3.53 -23.80 -8.21
C VAL A 55 4.73 -23.98 -7.29
N TYR A 56 5.51 -22.94 -7.15
CA TYR A 56 6.62 -22.88 -6.21
C TYR A 56 6.24 -22.00 -5.03
N ILE A 57 6.32 -22.58 -3.84
CA ILE A 57 6.13 -21.90 -2.56
C ILE A 57 7.52 -21.69 -1.97
N GLU A 58 7.97 -20.44 -1.96
CA GLU A 58 9.29 -20.05 -1.49
C GLU A 58 9.18 -19.39 -0.10
N ILE A 59 10.10 -19.73 0.78
CA ILE A 59 10.21 -19.15 2.13
C ILE A 59 11.69 -19.03 2.49
N ILE A 60 12.02 -18.15 3.45
CA ILE A 60 13.39 -18.05 3.95
C ILE A 60 13.92 -19.41 4.40
N PRO A 61 15.22 -19.70 4.18
CA PRO A 61 15.80 -21.02 4.45
C PRO A 61 15.52 -21.56 5.84
N ASP A 62 15.62 -20.72 6.88
CA ASP A 62 15.44 -21.08 8.28
C ASP A 62 14.02 -21.59 8.62
N ARG A 63 13.04 -21.26 7.79
CA ARG A 63 11.62 -21.66 7.97
C ARG A 63 11.17 -22.76 7.01
N LEU A 64 12.04 -23.14 6.06
CA LEU A 64 11.68 -24.12 5.04
C LEU A 64 11.33 -25.50 5.60
N VAL A 65 12.07 -25.97 6.61
CA VAL A 65 11.81 -27.28 7.26
C VAL A 65 10.45 -27.25 7.95
N GLN A 66 10.16 -26.16 8.66
CA GLN A 66 8.89 -25.96 9.34
C GLN A 66 7.72 -25.87 8.35
N LEU A 67 7.87 -25.14 7.22
CA LEU A 67 6.84 -25.12 6.18
C LEU A 67 6.61 -26.48 5.55
N LYS A 68 7.68 -27.25 5.31
CA LYS A 68 7.60 -28.60 4.74
C LYS A 68 6.88 -29.60 5.65
N SER A 69 6.86 -29.42 6.96
CA SER A 69 6.06 -30.28 7.86
C SER A 69 4.55 -30.17 7.61
N HIS A 70 4.09 -29.09 6.99
CA HIS A 70 2.70 -28.87 6.59
C HIS A 70 2.43 -29.15 5.10
N ALA A 71 3.42 -29.71 4.37
CA ALA A 71 3.39 -29.79 2.91
C ALA A 71 2.15 -30.51 2.35
N GLU A 72 1.75 -31.63 2.94
CA GLU A 72 0.59 -32.41 2.47
C GLU A 72 -0.71 -31.59 2.57
N TYR A 73 -0.90 -30.89 3.69
CA TYR A 73 -2.07 -30.07 3.88
C TYR A 73 -2.06 -28.84 2.96
N ILE A 74 -0.93 -28.19 2.79
CA ILE A 74 -0.79 -27.06 1.84
C ILE A 74 -1.07 -27.52 0.42
N LYS A 75 -0.49 -28.66 -0.01
CA LYS A 75 -0.71 -29.22 -1.35
C LYS A 75 -2.19 -29.52 -1.60
N SER A 76 -2.89 -30.14 -0.65
CA SER A 76 -4.32 -30.44 -0.80
C SER A 76 -5.14 -29.18 -1.07
N ILE A 77 -4.89 -28.11 -0.32
CA ILE A 77 -5.57 -26.83 -0.54
C ILE A 77 -5.16 -26.21 -1.89
N CYS A 78 -3.87 -26.25 -2.23
CA CYS A 78 -3.39 -25.70 -3.51
C CYS A 78 -4.06 -26.38 -4.72
N TYR A 79 -4.24 -27.67 -4.68
CA TYR A 79 -4.97 -28.40 -5.74
C TYR A 79 -6.46 -28.01 -5.79
N GLU A 80 -7.07 -27.75 -4.63
CA GLU A 80 -8.46 -27.32 -4.54
C GLU A 80 -8.70 -25.92 -5.12
N ILE A 81 -7.80 -24.98 -4.78
CA ILE A 81 -7.95 -23.56 -5.17
C ILE A 81 -7.36 -23.22 -6.54
N TYR A 82 -6.58 -24.14 -7.15
CA TYR A 82 -6.00 -23.88 -8.45
C TYR A 82 -7.10 -23.73 -9.50
N PRO A 83 -7.10 -22.63 -10.27
CA PRO A 83 -8.20 -22.35 -11.19
C PRO A 83 -8.21 -23.35 -12.34
N VAL A 84 -9.40 -23.84 -12.69
CA VAL A 84 -9.58 -24.60 -13.93
C VAL A 84 -9.18 -23.71 -15.10
N ASN A 85 -8.30 -24.22 -15.96
CA ASN A 85 -7.73 -23.50 -17.08
C ASN A 85 -7.63 -24.45 -18.29
N ASP A 86 -8.08 -24.00 -19.46
CA ASP A 86 -8.05 -24.82 -20.67
C ASP A 86 -6.62 -24.97 -21.24
N ASP A 87 -5.72 -24.03 -20.91
CA ASP A 87 -4.35 -24.00 -21.43
C ASP A 87 -3.33 -24.71 -20.52
N TYR A 88 -3.58 -24.77 -19.21
CA TYR A 88 -2.61 -25.27 -18.22
C TYR A 88 -3.24 -26.19 -17.19
N THR A 89 -2.50 -27.25 -16.81
CA THR A 89 -2.83 -28.16 -15.72
C THR A 89 -1.77 -28.03 -14.62
N LEU A 90 -2.19 -27.90 -13.37
CA LEU A 90 -1.28 -27.95 -12.23
C LEU A 90 -0.64 -29.35 -12.16
N ALA A 91 0.68 -29.39 -12.32
CA ALA A 91 1.44 -30.63 -12.31
C ALA A 91 1.92 -31.02 -10.90
N ASP A 92 2.48 -30.07 -10.15
CA ASP A 92 2.91 -30.29 -8.76
C ASP A 92 3.18 -28.95 -8.05
N ILE A 93 3.32 -29.01 -6.72
CA ILE A 93 3.65 -27.90 -5.86
C ILE A 93 4.99 -28.19 -5.17
N PHE A 94 5.94 -27.26 -5.28
CA PHE A 94 7.28 -27.37 -4.72
C PHE A 94 7.55 -26.33 -3.65
N PHE A 95 8.26 -26.75 -2.60
CA PHE A 95 8.71 -25.88 -1.52
C PHE A 95 10.22 -25.64 -1.67
N LYS A 96 10.62 -24.39 -1.87
CA LYS A 96 12.02 -23.97 -2.10
C LYS A 96 12.48 -22.94 -1.08
N PRO A 97 13.82 -22.83 -0.84
CA PRO A 97 14.34 -21.66 -0.19
C PRO A 97 14.16 -20.42 -1.11
N GLY A 98 13.82 -19.29 -0.53
CA GLY A 98 13.63 -18.02 -1.20
C GLY A 98 14.00 -16.86 -0.28
N THR A 99 13.79 -15.64 -0.75
CA THR A 99 13.90 -14.43 0.07
C THR A 99 12.62 -14.24 0.90
N LEU A 100 12.69 -13.42 1.96
CA LEU A 100 11.47 -12.90 2.57
C LEU A 100 10.61 -12.29 1.45
N SER A 101 9.35 -12.66 1.45
CA SER A 101 8.37 -11.86 0.73
C SER A 101 8.42 -10.48 1.36
N ASP A 102 8.74 -9.46 0.60
CA ASP A 102 8.35 -8.09 0.92
C ASP A 102 6.82 -8.02 0.77
N TYR A 103 6.13 -8.80 1.62
CA TYR A 103 4.68 -8.76 1.68
C TYR A 103 4.31 -7.49 2.42
N GLU A 104 4.34 -6.41 1.71
CA GLU A 104 3.53 -5.26 2.07
C GLU A 104 2.08 -5.66 1.83
N GLU A 105 1.30 -5.68 2.88
CA GLU A 105 -0.14 -5.85 2.79
C GLU A 105 -0.67 -4.66 1.97
N VAL A 106 -0.86 -4.90 0.67
CA VAL A 106 -1.43 -3.91 -0.23
C VAL A 106 -2.91 -3.86 0.07
N SER A 107 -3.34 -2.75 0.64
CA SER A 107 -4.76 -2.48 0.88
C SER A 107 -5.11 -1.10 0.34
N GLN A 108 -6.32 -0.99 -0.17
CA GLN A 108 -6.92 0.27 -0.57
C GLN A 108 -8.28 0.39 0.08
N GLU A 109 -8.53 1.53 0.69
CA GLU A 109 -9.82 1.87 1.27
C GLU A 109 -10.28 3.22 0.69
N VAL A 110 -11.54 3.30 0.26
CA VAL A 110 -12.14 4.54 -0.23
C VAL A 110 -13.20 5.00 0.76
N LEU A 111 -13.09 6.25 1.18
CA LEU A 111 -13.94 6.85 2.21
C LEU A 111 -14.67 8.07 1.70
N PHE A 112 -15.93 8.18 2.08
CA PHE A 112 -16.83 9.30 1.76
C PHE A 112 -17.32 10.04 3.02
N ASP A 113 -17.16 9.40 4.18
CA ASP A 113 -17.59 9.93 5.48
C ASP A 113 -16.45 9.79 6.50
N ASN A 114 -16.50 10.56 7.59
CA ASN A 114 -15.50 10.55 8.66
C ASN A 114 -14.05 10.82 8.19
N ILE A 115 -13.89 11.45 7.03
CA ILE A 115 -12.60 11.65 6.36
C ILE A 115 -11.59 12.33 7.28
N HIS A 116 -11.96 13.43 7.92
CA HIS A 116 -11.08 14.16 8.82
C HIS A 116 -10.52 13.30 9.96
N ARG A 117 -11.39 12.51 10.60
CA ARG A 117 -10.98 11.59 11.66
C ARG A 117 -9.99 10.56 11.16
N GLN A 118 -10.26 10.00 9.99
CA GLN A 118 -9.37 9.00 9.39
C GLN A 118 -7.99 9.59 9.08
N ILE A 119 -7.92 10.82 8.53
CA ILE A 119 -6.64 11.51 8.30
C ILE A 119 -5.89 11.71 9.63
N VAL A 120 -6.59 12.09 10.70
CA VAL A 120 -6.00 12.21 12.04
C VAL A 120 -5.43 10.88 12.51
N ASP A 121 -6.16 9.78 12.32
CA ASP A 121 -5.72 8.46 12.75
C ASP A 121 -4.50 7.98 11.95
N GLU A 122 -4.45 8.24 10.64
CA GLU A 122 -3.27 7.95 9.81
C GLU A 122 -2.04 8.79 10.25
N ILE A 123 -2.20 10.09 10.49
CA ILE A 123 -1.13 10.95 11.02
C ILE A 123 -0.61 10.41 12.35
N ARG A 124 -1.49 10.00 13.26
CA ARG A 124 -1.13 9.43 14.56
C ARG A 124 -0.37 8.10 14.41
N GLY A 125 -0.65 7.32 13.39
CA GLY A 125 0.02 6.07 13.05
C GLY A 125 1.46 6.24 12.55
N ALA A 126 1.82 7.41 12.03
CA ALA A 126 3.15 7.69 11.46
C ALA A 126 4.29 7.45 12.45
N LYS A 127 5.39 6.87 11.99
CA LYS A 127 6.57 6.53 12.82
C LYS A 127 7.83 7.30 12.42
N TYR A 128 8.01 7.60 11.14
CA TYR A 128 9.28 8.10 10.61
C TYR A 128 9.14 9.38 9.82
N VAL A 129 8.20 9.43 8.86
CA VAL A 129 8.11 10.54 7.91
C VAL A 129 6.67 10.81 7.49
N ILE A 130 6.34 12.10 7.32
CA ILE A 130 5.09 12.57 6.71
C ILE A 130 5.45 13.62 5.67
N TRP A 131 5.08 13.39 4.40
CA TRP A 131 5.16 14.35 3.32
C TRP A 131 3.77 14.76 2.87
N ILE A 132 3.51 16.05 2.77
CA ILE A 132 2.19 16.60 2.49
C ILE A 132 2.25 17.51 1.27
N ALA A 133 1.45 17.24 0.24
CA ALA A 133 1.16 18.19 -0.84
C ALA A 133 -0.31 18.60 -0.76
N MET A 134 -0.57 19.89 -0.54
CA MET A 134 -1.92 20.34 -0.22
C MET A 134 -2.24 21.70 -0.85
N ALA A 135 -3.35 21.76 -1.57
CA ALA A 135 -3.82 23.01 -2.15
C ALA A 135 -4.23 24.04 -1.08
N TRP A 136 -5.00 23.59 -0.06
CA TRP A 136 -5.42 24.43 1.06
C TRP A 136 -5.27 23.71 2.39
N PHE A 137 -4.41 24.27 3.27
CA PHE A 137 -4.19 23.77 4.61
C PHE A 137 -4.45 24.87 5.64
N THR A 138 -5.64 24.89 6.22
CA THR A 138 -6.08 25.87 7.22
C THR A 138 -6.76 25.21 8.41
N ASP A 139 -6.69 23.90 8.55
CA ASP A 139 -7.27 23.15 9.67
C ASP A 139 -6.30 23.10 10.86
N PRO A 140 -6.64 23.76 11.99
CA PRO A 140 -5.75 23.80 13.14
C PRO A 140 -5.63 22.46 13.86
N GLN A 141 -6.62 21.58 13.76
CA GLN A 141 -6.55 20.27 14.41
C GLN A 141 -5.52 19.37 13.73
N LEU A 142 -5.51 19.33 12.38
CA LEU A 142 -4.50 18.60 11.63
C LEU A 142 -3.10 19.18 11.87
N PHE A 143 -2.98 20.51 11.93
CA PHE A 143 -1.73 21.16 12.29
C PHE A 143 -1.22 20.74 13.68
N GLU A 144 -2.08 20.71 14.69
CA GLU A 144 -1.76 20.25 16.05
C GLU A 144 -1.31 18.78 16.08
N GLU A 145 -1.95 17.90 15.32
CA GLU A 145 -1.53 16.49 15.24
C GLU A 145 -0.13 16.36 14.61
N LEU A 146 0.18 17.16 13.59
CA LEU A 146 1.54 17.22 13.02
C LEU A 146 2.57 17.72 14.03
N LEU A 147 2.25 18.75 14.83
CA LEU A 147 3.13 19.22 15.90
C LEU A 147 3.42 18.14 16.94
N LYS A 148 2.42 17.34 17.31
CA LYS A 148 2.60 16.18 18.20
C LYS A 148 3.55 15.16 17.59
N LYS A 149 3.42 14.87 16.30
CA LYS A 149 4.30 13.92 15.60
C LYS A 149 5.73 14.44 15.46
N LYS A 150 5.91 15.73 15.18
CA LYS A 150 7.22 16.39 15.19
C LYS A 150 7.92 16.21 16.55
N LYS A 151 7.20 16.43 17.65
CA LYS A 151 7.73 16.22 19.02
C LYS A 151 8.11 14.76 19.30
N GLN A 152 7.51 13.80 18.60
CA GLN A 152 7.84 12.37 18.67
C GLN A 152 9.03 11.98 17.77
N GLY A 153 9.61 12.94 17.04
CA GLY A 153 10.76 12.70 16.15
C GLY A 153 10.39 12.33 14.71
N VAL A 154 9.11 12.43 14.32
CA VAL A 154 8.69 12.21 12.93
C VAL A 154 9.15 13.40 12.08
N THR A 155 9.80 13.13 10.96
CA THR A 155 10.20 14.14 9.98
C THR A 155 9.00 14.56 9.14
N ILE A 156 8.68 15.85 9.09
CA ILE A 156 7.52 16.37 8.36
C ILE A 156 7.97 17.41 7.36
N GLU A 157 7.52 17.30 6.12
CA GLU A 157 7.81 18.26 5.04
C GLU A 157 6.54 18.56 4.25
N ILE A 158 6.35 19.82 3.85
CA ILE A 158 5.10 20.29 3.26
C ILE A 158 5.38 21.03 1.95
N VAL A 159 4.63 20.68 0.92
CA VAL A 159 4.48 21.43 -0.32
C VAL A 159 3.06 22.01 -0.34
N ILE A 160 2.92 23.30 -0.54
CA ILE A 160 1.63 23.98 -0.46
C ILE A 160 1.48 25.04 -1.55
N ASP A 161 0.26 25.24 -2.03
CA ASP A 161 -0.05 26.29 -2.99
C ASP A 161 0.14 27.68 -2.34
N ASP A 162 0.86 28.56 -3.03
CA ASP A 162 1.11 29.93 -2.55
C ASP A 162 -0.08 30.84 -2.85
N ASN A 163 -0.98 30.92 -1.90
CA ASN A 163 -2.18 31.75 -1.99
C ASN A 163 -2.55 32.41 -0.65
N ASP A 164 -3.37 33.44 -0.72
CA ASP A 164 -3.79 34.22 0.45
C ASP A 164 -4.48 33.39 1.53
N LYS A 165 -5.23 32.35 1.15
CA LYS A 165 -5.94 31.48 2.09
C LYS A 165 -4.96 30.71 2.96
N ASN A 166 -3.89 30.19 2.39
CA ASN A 166 -2.85 29.48 3.11
C ASN A 166 -1.97 30.46 3.93
N ARG A 167 -1.63 31.61 3.35
CA ARG A 167 -0.84 32.67 4.04
C ARG A 167 -1.54 33.22 5.29
N ASN A 168 -2.89 33.18 5.30
CA ASN A 168 -3.72 33.70 6.41
C ASN A 168 -4.37 32.54 7.22
N ALA A 169 -3.74 31.38 7.32
CA ALA A 169 -4.32 30.17 7.96
C ALA A 169 -4.51 30.30 9.50
N GLY A 170 -3.95 31.33 10.14
CA GLY A 170 -3.98 31.52 11.60
C GLY A 170 -2.87 30.75 12.35
N PHE A 171 -2.01 30.05 11.64
CA PHE A 171 -0.76 29.42 12.09
C PHE A 171 0.28 29.51 10.97
N SER A 172 1.56 29.42 11.31
CA SER A 172 2.65 29.44 10.33
C SER A 172 3.21 28.03 10.13
N LEU A 173 3.07 27.49 8.92
CA LEU A 173 3.64 26.19 8.56
C LEU A 173 5.17 26.26 8.54
N GLU A 174 5.73 27.29 7.93
CA GLU A 174 7.17 27.48 7.75
C GLU A 174 7.94 27.71 9.05
N SER A 175 7.28 28.17 10.13
CA SER A 175 7.91 28.26 11.45
C SER A 175 8.10 26.90 12.11
N GLU A 176 7.30 25.92 11.72
CA GLU A 176 7.28 24.62 12.34
C GLU A 176 7.85 23.51 11.45
N PHE A 177 7.66 23.60 10.15
CA PHE A 177 8.03 22.56 9.20
C PHE A 177 8.77 23.11 8.00
N PRO A 178 9.73 22.37 7.39
CA PRO A 178 10.19 22.66 6.04
C PRO A 178 8.98 22.76 5.09
N THR A 179 8.73 23.97 4.58
CA THR A 179 7.54 24.29 3.78
C THR A 179 7.96 24.91 2.46
N HIS A 180 7.46 24.35 1.36
CA HIS A 180 7.73 24.79 -0.01
C HIS A 180 6.46 25.37 -0.62
N TRP A 181 6.49 26.67 -0.89
CA TRP A 181 5.39 27.41 -1.47
C TRP A 181 5.46 27.34 -2.98
N VAL A 182 4.43 26.78 -3.62
CA VAL A 182 4.38 26.55 -5.07
C VAL A 182 3.47 27.56 -5.72
N THR A 183 3.98 28.23 -6.73
CA THR A 183 3.19 29.08 -7.64
C THR A 183 3.22 28.49 -9.05
N ILE A 184 2.07 28.15 -9.60
CA ILE A 184 1.97 27.68 -10.97
C ILE A 184 1.95 28.87 -11.93
N GLN A 185 2.99 29.01 -12.73
CA GLN A 185 3.03 30.05 -13.78
C GLN A 185 2.19 29.59 -14.98
N SER A 186 1.04 30.20 -15.17
CA SER A 186 0.10 29.86 -16.24
C SER A 186 -0.73 31.06 -16.67
N LEU A 187 -1.11 31.09 -17.94
CA LEU A 187 -2.02 32.11 -18.50
C LEU A 187 -3.43 32.04 -17.86
N TYR A 188 -3.80 30.89 -17.31
CA TYR A 188 -5.13 30.63 -16.73
C TYR A 188 -5.18 30.78 -15.22
N LYS A 189 -4.12 31.28 -14.58
CA LYS A 189 -4.00 31.38 -13.11
C LYS A 189 -4.25 30.02 -12.40
N ASN A 190 -3.66 28.97 -12.96
CA ASN A 190 -3.71 27.64 -12.35
C ASN A 190 -3.02 27.66 -10.98
N ILE A 191 -3.44 26.74 -10.13
CA ILE A 191 -2.89 26.53 -8.79
C ILE A 191 -2.33 25.12 -8.65
N MET A 192 -1.44 24.89 -7.72
CA MET A 192 -1.08 23.56 -7.27
C MET A 192 -2.29 22.98 -6.53
N HIS A 193 -2.99 22.04 -7.16
CA HIS A 193 -4.28 21.56 -6.67
C HIS A 193 -4.24 20.14 -6.10
N ASP A 194 -3.06 19.63 -5.84
CA ASP A 194 -2.86 18.32 -5.23
C ASP A 194 -3.32 18.29 -3.78
N LYS A 195 -3.80 17.14 -3.35
CA LYS A 195 -4.26 16.86 -2.01
C LYS A 195 -3.87 15.44 -1.66
N PHE A 196 -2.62 15.28 -1.19
CA PHE A 196 -2.15 13.99 -0.72
C PHE A 196 -1.20 14.10 0.46
N CYS A 197 -1.11 13.03 1.21
CA CYS A 197 -0.20 12.85 2.31
C CYS A 197 0.45 11.47 2.22
N ILE A 198 1.78 11.42 2.27
CA ILE A 198 2.56 10.19 2.27
C ILE A 198 3.06 9.96 3.68
N ILE A 199 2.82 8.76 4.21
CA ILE A 199 3.21 8.36 5.56
C ILE A 199 4.14 7.15 5.47
N ASP A 200 5.34 7.30 6.04
CA ASP A 200 6.36 6.25 6.16
C ASP A 200 6.71 5.56 4.83
N PHE A 201 6.56 6.26 3.69
CA PHE A 201 6.73 5.73 2.33
C PHE A 201 5.95 4.44 2.07
N ARG A 202 4.83 4.26 2.75
CA ARG A 202 3.99 3.08 2.69
C ARG A 202 2.52 3.40 2.48
N THR A 203 2.00 4.38 3.23
CA THR A 203 0.60 4.79 3.16
C THR A 203 0.49 6.11 2.43
N VAL A 204 -0.44 6.18 1.49
CA VAL A 204 -0.83 7.42 0.80
C VAL A 204 -2.29 7.69 1.09
N VAL A 205 -2.57 8.88 1.62
CA VAL A 205 -3.92 9.42 1.71
C VAL A 205 -4.08 10.47 0.64
N HIS A 206 -4.98 10.29 -0.30
CA HIS A 206 -5.20 11.23 -1.40
C HIS A 206 -6.67 11.31 -1.81
N GLY A 207 -7.05 12.38 -2.50
CA GLY A 207 -8.44 12.55 -2.97
C GLY A 207 -8.83 13.99 -3.19
N THR A 208 -10.09 14.31 -2.89
CA THR A 208 -10.62 15.67 -3.09
C THR A 208 -10.52 16.55 -1.84
N PHE A 209 -10.30 15.94 -0.66
CA PHE A 209 -10.40 16.60 0.63
C PHE A 209 -9.22 17.54 0.90
N ASN A 210 -9.49 18.84 0.95
CA ASN A 210 -8.54 19.83 1.43
C ASN A 210 -8.48 19.81 2.96
N TRP A 211 -7.32 20.12 3.52
CA TRP A 211 -7.14 20.20 4.97
C TRP A 211 -7.68 21.54 5.52
N THR A 212 -8.99 21.71 5.41
CA THR A 212 -9.69 22.91 5.86
C THR A 212 -10.94 22.55 6.66
N LYS A 213 -11.34 23.40 7.62
CA LYS A 213 -12.60 23.17 8.36
C LYS A 213 -13.81 23.05 7.43
N ALA A 214 -13.86 23.83 6.35
CA ALA A 214 -14.99 23.82 5.41
C ALA A 214 -15.12 22.48 4.67
N ALA A 215 -14.02 21.77 4.40
CA ALA A 215 -14.03 20.48 3.73
C ALA A 215 -14.84 19.41 4.51
N ASN A 216 -14.93 19.53 5.84
CA ASN A 216 -15.72 18.61 6.67
C ASN A 216 -17.24 18.66 6.36
N TYR A 217 -17.70 19.71 5.71
CA TYR A 217 -19.11 19.89 5.37
C TYR A 217 -19.40 19.70 3.89
N ASN A 218 -18.38 19.48 3.08
CA ASN A 218 -18.51 19.15 1.65
C ASN A 218 -18.79 17.66 1.45
N LYS A 219 -19.16 17.32 0.21
CA LYS A 219 -19.09 15.92 -0.25
C LYS A 219 -17.72 15.69 -0.88
N GLU A 220 -16.90 14.98 -0.14
CA GLU A 220 -15.49 14.73 -0.49
C GLU A 220 -15.24 13.22 -0.54
N THR A 221 -14.13 12.85 -1.13
CA THR A 221 -13.67 11.45 -1.22
C THR A 221 -12.19 11.40 -0.94
N ILE A 222 -11.75 10.41 -0.16
CA ILE A 222 -10.34 10.05 -0.07
C ILE A 222 -10.14 8.56 -0.36
N SER A 223 -8.96 8.22 -0.85
CA SER A 223 -8.41 6.87 -0.86
C SER A 223 -7.24 6.80 0.12
N ILE A 224 -7.16 5.69 0.84
CA ILE A 224 -6.01 5.33 1.66
C ILE A 224 -5.40 4.09 1.04
N ASP A 225 -4.24 4.26 0.45
CA ASP A 225 -3.52 3.20 -0.25
C ASP A 225 -2.30 2.78 0.58
N ASN A 226 -2.34 1.58 1.12
CA ASN A 226 -1.17 0.95 1.74
C ASN A 226 -0.43 0.16 0.67
N ASN A 227 0.47 0.84 -0.05
CA ASN A 227 1.24 0.27 -1.14
C ASN A 227 2.52 1.09 -1.36
N ARG A 228 3.67 0.45 -1.21
CA ARG A 228 4.97 1.10 -1.40
C ARG A 228 5.15 1.69 -2.80
N THR A 229 4.77 0.96 -3.84
CA THR A 229 4.89 1.45 -5.23
C THR A 229 4.03 2.69 -5.46
N THR A 230 2.82 2.72 -4.90
CA THR A 230 1.96 3.91 -4.92
C THR A 230 2.62 5.05 -4.15
N ALA A 231 3.16 4.78 -2.96
CA ALA A 231 3.83 5.79 -2.15
C ALA A 231 5.08 6.37 -2.84
N GLU A 232 5.87 5.54 -3.52
CA GLU A 232 7.02 5.98 -4.34
C GLU A 232 6.58 6.90 -5.49
N SER A 233 5.50 6.58 -6.19
CA SER A 233 4.96 7.42 -7.27
C SER A 233 4.51 8.80 -6.78
N PHE A 234 3.83 8.85 -5.63
CA PHE A 234 3.45 10.12 -4.99
C PHE A 234 4.66 10.88 -4.44
N ALA A 235 5.70 10.17 -3.97
CA ALA A 235 6.95 10.78 -3.53
C ALA A 235 7.70 11.45 -4.69
N ASP A 236 7.72 10.83 -5.86
CA ASP A 236 8.29 11.44 -7.08
C ASP A 236 7.55 12.74 -7.44
N GLU A 237 6.22 12.75 -7.36
CA GLU A 237 5.43 13.95 -7.57
C GLU A 237 5.72 15.01 -6.51
N PHE A 238 5.79 14.64 -5.24
CA PHE A 238 6.15 15.57 -4.15
C PHE A 238 7.51 16.25 -4.43
N ILE A 239 8.52 15.48 -4.85
CA ILE A 239 9.85 15.99 -5.20
C ILE A 239 9.77 16.92 -6.42
N ARG A 240 8.94 16.60 -7.42
CA ARG A 240 8.74 17.43 -8.59
C ARG A 240 8.15 18.81 -8.22
N LEU A 241 7.11 18.80 -7.38
CA LEU A 241 6.47 20.02 -6.88
C LEU A 241 7.45 20.84 -6.02
N LYS A 242 8.18 20.19 -5.12
CA LYS A 242 9.20 20.84 -4.31
C LYS A 242 10.27 21.56 -5.14
N LYS A 243 10.73 20.93 -6.23
CA LYS A 243 11.70 21.56 -7.14
C LYS A 243 11.11 22.79 -7.85
N SER A 244 9.82 22.77 -8.17
CA SER A 244 9.16 23.94 -8.80
C SER A 244 8.98 25.12 -7.85
N ALA A 245 9.02 24.91 -6.55
CA ALA A 245 8.96 25.97 -5.53
C ALA A 245 10.27 26.75 -5.38
N ILE A 246 11.39 26.25 -5.91
CA ILE A 246 12.73 26.83 -5.79
C ILE A 246 13.07 27.74 -6.99
N LEU A 247 12.28 27.68 -8.05
CA LEU A 247 12.42 28.47 -9.28
C LEU A 247 11.60 29.75 -9.23
#